data_e6d15dffd6881cd28fac56f81075df0f
#
_entry.id   e6d15dffd6881cd28fac56f81075df0f
#
_cell.length_a   1.000
_cell.length_b   1.000
_cell.length_c   1.000
_cell.angle_alpha   90.00
_cell.angle_beta   90.00
_cell.angle_gamma   90.00
#
_symmetry.space_group_name_H-M   'P 1'
#
loop_
_entity.id
_entity.type
_entity.pdbx_description
1 polymer ?
#
loop_
_entity_poly.entity_id
_entity_poly.type
_entity_poly.pdbx_seq_one_letter_code
_entity_poly.pdbx_strand_id
1 'polypeptide(L)'
;MINAVAYAVVHNDPPSVYLASDIEVLHRVLAFEVVARTDPGRMDEGRCASMRQALLDERWGDAVVEWMSLTNTAIDVYTHLPIYAEADLPADLIGAQLQFTRLFSS
;
A
#
# COMPACT_ATOMS: atom_id res chain seq x y z
N MET A 1 0.65 20.96 9.53
CA MET A 1 1.64 19.97 9.04
C MET A 1 0.92 18.79 8.46
N ILE A 2 1.24 18.43 7.22
CA ILE A 2 0.63 17.27 6.56
C ILE A 2 1.43 16.03 6.92
N ASN A 3 0.76 15.02 7.45
CA ASN A 3 1.36 13.73 7.73
C ASN A 3 1.48 12.93 6.44
N ALA A 4 2.51 12.12 6.32
CA ALA A 4 2.71 11.25 5.18
C ALA A 4 2.59 9.79 5.60
N VAL A 5 2.05 8.99 4.71
CA VAL A 5 1.87 7.55 4.92
C VAL A 5 2.35 6.75 3.72
N ALA A 6 2.52 5.46 3.92
CA ALA A 6 2.71 4.50 2.84
C ALA A 6 1.40 3.74 2.60
N TYR A 7 1.12 3.40 1.35
CA TYR A 7 -0.01 2.53 1.05
C TYR A 7 0.33 1.56 -0.08
N ALA A 8 -0.40 0.47 -0.11
CA ALA A 8 -0.26 -0.55 -1.14
C ALA A 8 -1.61 -0.88 -1.74
N VAL A 9 -1.63 -1.10 -3.05
CA VAL A 9 -2.78 -1.63 -3.77
C VAL A 9 -2.45 -3.04 -4.22
N VAL A 10 -3.16 -4.01 -3.68
CA VAL A 10 -3.03 -5.42 -4.08
C VAL A 10 -4.05 -5.68 -5.17
N HIS A 11 -3.57 -6.04 -6.36
CA HIS A 11 -4.41 -6.21 -7.55
C HIS A 11 -5.08 -7.58 -7.57
N ASN A 12 -5.86 -7.86 -6.54
CA ASN A 12 -6.76 -8.99 -6.48
C ASN A 12 -8.10 -8.63 -7.16
N ASP A 13 -9.01 -9.57 -7.21
CA ASP A 13 -10.38 -9.34 -7.68
C ASP A 13 -11.37 -9.63 -6.55
N PRO A 14 -11.89 -8.62 -5.85
CA PRO A 14 -11.65 -7.18 -6.02
C PRO A 14 -10.30 -6.72 -5.44
N PRO A 15 -9.78 -5.58 -5.87
CA PRO A 15 -8.52 -5.08 -5.33
C PRO A 15 -8.64 -4.66 -3.86
N SER A 16 -7.54 -4.81 -3.14
CA SER A 16 -7.45 -4.43 -1.73
C SER A 16 -6.44 -3.30 -1.55
N VAL A 17 -6.71 -2.40 -0.62
CA VAL A 17 -5.83 -1.28 -0.31
C VAL A 17 -5.46 -1.32 1.17
N TYR A 18 -4.18 -1.15 1.47
CA TYR A 18 -3.66 -1.13 2.83
C TYR A 18 -2.84 0.15 3.05
N LEU A 19 -3.04 0.78 4.19
CA LEU A 19 -2.30 1.98 4.58
C LEU A 19 -1.51 1.71 5.85
N ALA A 20 -0.35 2.36 5.96
CA ALA A 20 0.49 2.26 7.15
C ALA A 20 1.23 3.57 7.36
N SER A 21 1.76 3.76 8.56
CA SER A 21 2.49 4.98 8.92
C SER A 21 3.79 5.13 8.13
N ASP A 22 4.42 4.02 7.76
CA ASP A 22 5.65 4.02 6.97
C ASP A 22 5.79 2.70 6.20
N ILE A 23 6.84 2.61 5.36
CA ILE A 23 7.05 1.47 4.48
C ILE A 23 7.34 0.17 5.25
N GLU A 24 8.04 0.23 6.36
CA GLU A 24 8.35 -0.97 7.15
C GLU A 24 7.09 -1.54 7.77
N VAL A 25 6.25 -0.70 8.34
CA VAL A 25 4.96 -1.11 8.89
C VAL A 25 4.05 -1.65 7.77
N LEU A 26 4.09 -1.02 6.59
CA LEU A 26 3.31 -1.49 5.45
C LEU A 26 3.73 -2.90 5.03
N HIS A 27 5.03 -3.19 4.99
CA HIS A 27 5.51 -4.53 4.68
C HIS A 27 4.99 -5.56 5.68
N ARG A 28 4.95 -5.21 6.97
CA ARG A 28 4.40 -6.09 7.99
C ARG A 28 2.90 -6.31 7.81
N VAL A 29 2.16 -5.25 7.50
CA VAL A 29 0.72 -5.35 7.22
C VAL A 29 0.48 -6.30 6.05
N LEU A 30 1.22 -6.14 4.96
CA LEU A 30 1.09 -7.01 3.79
C LEU A 30 1.47 -8.45 4.13
N ALA A 31 2.53 -8.65 4.92
CA ALA A 31 2.94 -9.99 5.33
C ALA A 31 1.85 -10.70 6.14
N PHE A 32 1.21 -10.00 7.09
CA PHE A 32 0.20 -10.60 7.94
C PHE A 32 -1.18 -10.67 7.30
N GLU A 33 -1.57 -9.65 6.54
CA GLU A 33 -2.93 -9.55 6.01
C GLU A 33 -3.09 -10.20 4.64
N VAL A 34 -2.00 -10.35 3.89
CA VAL A 34 -2.05 -10.89 2.53
C VAL A 34 -1.28 -12.21 2.46
N VAL A 35 0.02 -12.18 2.74
CA VAL A 35 0.91 -13.34 2.55
C VAL A 35 0.52 -14.49 3.47
N ALA A 36 0.43 -14.23 4.76
CA ALA A 36 0.18 -15.28 5.75
C ALA A 36 -1.23 -15.86 5.67
N ARG A 37 -2.17 -15.13 5.08
CA ARG A 37 -3.55 -15.58 4.91
C ARG A 37 -3.80 -16.32 3.61
N THR A 38 -2.81 -16.39 2.74
CA THR A 38 -2.95 -17.10 1.46
C THR A 38 -2.91 -18.61 1.70
N ASP A 39 -3.80 -19.33 1.03
CA ASP A 39 -3.85 -20.79 1.12
C ASP A 39 -2.56 -21.38 0.51
N PRO A 40 -1.73 -22.07 1.30
CA PRO A 40 -0.49 -22.66 0.80
C PRO A 40 -0.73 -23.74 -0.28
N GLY A 41 -1.92 -24.32 -0.34
CA GLY A 41 -2.27 -25.31 -1.36
C GLY A 41 -2.28 -24.76 -2.78
N ARG A 42 -2.26 -23.45 -2.95
CA ARG A 42 -2.23 -22.80 -4.27
C ARG A 42 -0.82 -22.48 -4.75
N MET A 43 0.19 -22.80 -3.96
CA MET A 43 1.56 -22.43 -4.26
C MET A 43 2.46 -23.65 -4.36
N ASP A 44 3.54 -23.55 -5.13
CA ASP A 44 4.57 -24.57 -5.20
C ASP A 44 5.22 -24.73 -3.83
N GLU A 45 5.26 -25.95 -3.33
CA GLU A 45 5.75 -26.27 -1.99
C GLU A 45 7.19 -25.81 -1.76
N GLY A 46 8.08 -26.05 -2.73
CA GLY A 46 9.50 -25.68 -2.62
C GLY A 46 9.68 -24.17 -2.56
N ARG A 47 8.96 -23.42 -3.39
CA ARG A 47 8.99 -21.95 -3.40
C ARG A 47 8.32 -21.38 -2.16
N CYS A 48 7.25 -22.03 -1.69
CA CYS A 48 6.54 -21.63 -0.49
C CYS A 48 7.44 -21.72 0.75
N ALA A 49 8.38 -22.66 0.80
CA ALA A 49 9.31 -22.80 1.92
C ALA A 49 10.22 -21.56 2.06
N SER A 50 10.69 -20.98 0.96
CA SER A 50 11.51 -19.77 0.99
C SER A 50 10.69 -18.57 1.51
N MET A 51 9.46 -18.43 1.08
CA MET A 51 8.56 -17.36 1.55
C MET A 51 8.27 -17.54 3.04
N ARG A 52 8.01 -18.77 3.48
CA ARG A 52 7.79 -19.08 4.89
C ARG A 52 9.01 -18.72 5.74
N GLN A 53 10.20 -19.03 5.24
CA GLN A 53 11.44 -18.70 5.96
C GLN A 53 11.61 -17.19 6.08
N ALA A 54 11.27 -16.44 5.05
CA ALA A 54 11.31 -14.98 5.10
C ALA A 54 10.36 -14.44 6.19
N LEU A 55 9.18 -15.02 6.32
CA LEU A 55 8.23 -14.64 7.38
C LEU A 55 8.80 -14.97 8.77
N LEU A 56 9.40 -16.15 8.94
CA LEU A 56 9.98 -16.56 10.22
C LEU A 56 11.17 -15.69 10.61
N ASP A 57 11.94 -15.22 9.63
CA ASP A 57 13.09 -14.36 9.83
C ASP A 57 12.72 -12.88 9.94
N GLU A 58 11.44 -12.56 9.91
CA GLU A 58 10.93 -11.20 9.95
C GLU A 58 11.43 -10.34 8.77
N ARG A 59 11.74 -10.97 7.64
CA ARG A 59 12.05 -10.28 6.39
C ARG A 59 10.76 -10.04 5.62
N TRP A 60 9.97 -9.08 6.11
CA TRP A 60 8.61 -8.85 5.65
C TRP A 60 8.53 -8.47 4.17
N GLY A 61 9.41 -7.56 3.75
CA GLY A 61 9.46 -7.14 2.34
C GLY A 61 9.82 -8.27 1.40
N ASP A 62 10.77 -9.13 1.80
CA ASP A 62 11.18 -10.29 1.00
C ASP A 62 10.03 -11.28 0.85
N ALA A 63 9.29 -11.52 1.93
CA ALA A 63 8.13 -12.41 1.90
C ALA A 63 7.06 -11.90 0.93
N VAL A 64 6.82 -10.59 0.92
CA VAL A 64 5.84 -9.96 0.01
C VAL A 64 6.29 -10.11 -1.45
N VAL A 65 7.58 -9.88 -1.73
CA VAL A 65 8.12 -10.03 -3.09
C VAL A 65 7.97 -11.47 -3.58
N GLU A 66 8.31 -12.45 -2.74
CA GLU A 66 8.15 -13.85 -3.10
C GLU A 66 6.69 -14.23 -3.33
N TRP A 67 5.79 -13.70 -2.49
CA TRP A 67 4.34 -13.91 -2.66
C TRP A 67 3.84 -13.39 -4.00
N MET A 68 4.27 -12.18 -4.39
CA MET A 68 3.90 -11.60 -5.69
C MET A 68 4.32 -12.50 -6.84
N SER A 69 5.53 -13.04 -6.77
CA SER A 69 6.06 -13.95 -7.80
C SER A 69 5.30 -15.28 -7.82
N LEU A 70 5.02 -15.85 -6.65
CA LEU A 70 4.35 -17.15 -6.54
C LEU A 70 2.89 -17.11 -6.99
N THR A 71 2.19 -16.02 -6.70
CA THR A 71 0.76 -15.87 -7.02
C THR A 71 0.53 -15.13 -8.32
N ASN A 72 1.59 -14.59 -8.92
CA ASN A 72 1.51 -13.73 -10.10
C ASN A 72 0.53 -12.55 -9.87
N THR A 73 0.55 -12.00 -8.67
CA THR A 73 -0.30 -10.88 -8.28
C THR A 73 0.55 -9.64 -8.11
N ALA A 74 0.17 -8.55 -8.75
CA ALA A 74 0.88 -7.27 -8.63
C ALA A 74 0.47 -6.54 -7.35
N ILE A 75 1.43 -5.90 -6.71
CA ILE A 75 1.20 -4.97 -5.61
C ILE A 75 1.93 -3.68 -5.95
N ASP A 76 1.18 -2.59 -6.03
CA ASP A 76 1.76 -1.26 -6.19
C ASP A 76 1.92 -0.62 -4.82
N VAL A 77 3.13 -0.12 -4.54
CA VAL A 77 3.46 0.50 -3.26
C VAL A 77 3.82 1.95 -3.49
N TYR A 78 3.23 2.82 -2.68
CA TYR A 78 3.45 4.26 -2.72
C TYR A 78 3.86 4.74 -1.35
N THR A 79 4.84 5.65 -1.29
CA THR A 79 5.34 6.21 -0.05
C THR A 79 5.15 7.73 -0.06
N HIS A 80 5.23 8.33 1.13
CA HIS A 80 5.11 9.78 1.28
C HIS A 80 3.80 10.36 0.76
N LEU A 81 2.73 9.56 0.81
CA LEU A 81 1.41 10.04 0.44
C LEU A 81 0.88 10.97 1.53
N PRO A 82 0.50 12.21 1.18
CA PRO A 82 -0.01 13.13 2.20
C PRO A 82 -1.38 12.73 2.71
N ILE A 83 -1.57 12.87 4.03
CA ILE A 83 -2.89 12.77 4.65
C ILE A 83 -3.30 14.17 5.08
N TYR A 84 -4.46 14.60 4.64
CA TYR A 84 -4.99 15.92 4.95
C TYR A 84 -5.93 15.85 6.14
N ALA A 85 -5.70 16.71 7.14
CA ALA A 85 -6.67 16.99 8.17
C ALA A 85 -7.48 18.23 7.77
N GLU A 86 -8.59 18.49 8.47
CA GLU A 86 -9.40 19.66 8.18
C GLU A 86 -8.57 20.96 8.25
N ALA A 87 -7.64 21.03 9.21
CA ALA A 87 -6.78 22.20 9.37
C ALA A 87 -5.80 22.42 8.20
N ASP A 88 -5.57 21.40 7.38
CA ASP A 88 -4.68 21.51 6.22
C ASP A 88 -5.41 22.04 4.98
N LEU A 89 -6.73 22.18 5.06
CA LEU A 89 -7.56 22.65 3.96
C LEU A 89 -7.73 24.16 4.02
N PRO A 90 -7.92 24.83 2.88
CA PRO A 90 -8.21 26.27 2.89
C PRO A 90 -9.52 26.55 3.61
N ALA A 91 -9.59 27.74 4.24
CA ALA A 91 -10.78 28.15 4.99
C ALA A 91 -12.02 28.31 4.09
N ASP A 92 -11.78 28.63 2.82
CA ASP A 92 -12.88 28.78 1.86
C ASP A 92 -12.49 28.19 0.52
N LEU A 93 -13.51 27.77 -0.21
CA LEU A 93 -13.35 27.15 -1.52
C LEU A 93 -12.97 28.16 -2.60
N ILE A 94 -13.40 29.40 -2.43
CA ILE A 94 -13.12 30.47 -3.41
C ILE A 94 -11.61 30.72 -3.48
N GLY A 95 -10.95 30.81 -2.32
CA GLY A 95 -9.50 30.98 -2.27
C GLY A 95 -8.76 29.82 -2.93
N ALA A 96 -9.24 28.60 -2.70
CA ALA A 96 -8.63 27.40 -3.27
C ALA A 96 -8.84 27.32 -4.79
N GLN A 97 -9.94 27.86 -5.30
CA GLN A 97 -10.30 27.78 -6.71
C GLN A 97 -9.97 29.03 -7.52
N LEU A 98 -9.19 29.94 -6.97
CA LEU A 98 -8.90 31.21 -7.62
C LEU A 98 -8.35 31.01 -9.03
N GLN A 99 -7.43 30.10 -9.20
CA GLN A 99 -6.84 29.84 -10.51
C GLN A 99 -7.83 29.21 -11.49
N PHE A 100 -8.65 28.30 -11.00
CA PHE A 100 -9.71 27.68 -11.79
C PHE A 100 -10.73 28.73 -12.25
N THR A 101 -11.11 29.63 -11.35
CA THR A 101 -12.02 30.73 -11.66
C THR A 101 -11.47 31.62 -12.77
N ARG A 102 -10.17 31.90 -12.75
CA ARG A 102 -9.52 32.71 -13.80
C ARG A 102 -9.61 32.09 -15.18
N LEU A 103 -9.59 30.78 -15.28
CA LEU A 103 -9.68 30.07 -16.56
C LEU A 103 -11.05 30.25 -17.23
N PHE A 104 -12.08 30.51 -16.45
CA PHE A 104 -13.45 30.60 -16.93
C PHE A 104 -14.03 32.00 -16.93
N SER A 105 -13.30 32.98 -16.42
CA SER A 105 -13.80 34.36 -16.27
C SER A 105 -13.22 35.34 -17.28
N SER A 106 -12.54 34.86 -18.27
CA SER A 106 -11.97 35.70 -19.33
C SER A 106 -12.99 36.12 -20.38
#